data_d7172f681e11e4088cd97fbeba80a8c9
#
_entry.id   d7172f681e11e4088cd97fbeba80a8c9
#
_cell.length_a   1.000
_cell.length_b   1.000
_cell.length_c   1.000
_cell.angle_alpha   90.00
_cell.angle_beta   90.00
_cell.angle_gamma   90.00
#
_symmetry.space_group_name_H-M   'P 1'
#
loop_
_entity.id
_entity.type
_entity.pdbx_description
1 polymer ?
#
loop_
_entity_poly.entity_id
_entity_poly.type
_entity_poly.pdbx_seq_one_letter_code
_entity_poly.pdbx_strand_id
1 'polypeptide(L)'
;MKRLFLGLAIVSALWTAACSSGGGGTTPPPNPGGFGLDSLNGQYAFVTNGQSFTGSVYSLARVGTFTADGAGHITGGIEDVNADGLVTNAVDITGGTYNINTDGRGFITLQLGQNSIEFGITLTSTNDGLLIDETNTTAQFSTGSGNFIKQNAGSFAASGVTGPYVFDFAGLDGTSAPESFIGRFDSAGGVITSGFFDDNDNGQFISGAITTGSFVADSLSPSSLTSFGRGVVQIAGQNFVFYIVNGTRVRFLSTSLGMLSGDAVAQDNTIPANTAALNSGFAFLVAGSSGSGGLTRVGRFTASGATVSNVLVDTNDAGQFTQTTGATNASVTLDAANPGRGTVTFKGNGLTTPFTFVFYLSSSRQGVIQEITASNGGVAAAVADGTIAAQTGNPFSTTNITGDYALNWSGLSLQNGIQDEEDLVGQAKVTSLALNGSADIFQFQANGPQFDNAVSGSIVIKGDGTGNDGTANRNTMLVTLTKNGASTNVNFVVYFVSPQLALFTNTSTSNTRLVAGILKAQQ
;
A
#
# COMPACT_ATOMS: atom_id res chain seq x y z
N MET A 1 -9.28 5.67 -25.03
CA MET A 1 -9.39 4.81 -23.84
C MET A 1 -8.53 5.45 -22.77
N LYS A 2 -9.11 6.04 -21.72
CA LYS A 2 -8.33 6.50 -20.57
C LYS A 2 -7.66 5.26 -19.97
N ARG A 3 -6.34 5.29 -19.80
CA ARG A 3 -5.60 4.21 -19.14
C ARG A 3 -6.03 4.20 -17.68
N LEU A 4 -6.58 3.10 -17.22
CA LEU A 4 -6.94 2.92 -15.82
C LEU A 4 -5.64 2.84 -15.01
N PHE A 5 -5.48 3.74 -14.06
CA PHE A 5 -4.33 3.73 -13.17
C PHE A 5 -4.64 2.82 -11.98
N LEU A 6 -3.78 1.86 -11.74
CA LEU A 6 -3.82 1.02 -10.56
C LEU A 6 -3.02 1.70 -9.44
N GLY A 7 -3.63 2.70 -8.81
CA GLY A 7 -3.06 3.33 -7.61
C GLY A 7 -3.21 2.39 -6.42
N LEU A 8 -2.22 1.55 -6.18
CA LEU A 8 -2.30 0.55 -5.12
C LEU A 8 -1.96 1.19 -3.77
N ALA A 9 -2.97 1.60 -3.01
CA ALA A 9 -2.82 2.08 -1.63
C ALA A 9 -2.26 1.03 -0.64
N ILE A 10 -1.91 -0.17 -1.13
CA ILE A 10 -1.31 -1.25 -0.34
C ILE A 10 0.06 -0.84 0.24
N VAL A 11 0.76 0.07 -0.42
CA VAL A 11 2.09 0.54 0.03
C VAL A 11 2.05 1.11 1.44
N SER A 12 1.05 1.93 1.75
CA SER A 12 0.92 2.55 3.06
C SER A 12 0.55 1.58 4.18
N ALA A 13 -0.10 0.43 3.87
CA ALA A 13 -0.45 -0.57 4.88
C ALA A 13 0.76 -1.35 5.42
N LEU A 14 1.84 -1.46 4.65
CA LEU A 14 3.04 -2.20 5.05
C LEU A 14 3.88 -1.50 6.10
N TRP A 15 3.84 -0.18 6.14
CA TRP A 15 4.63 0.62 7.07
C TRP A 15 4.19 0.45 8.53
N THR A 16 2.99 -0.09 8.79
CA THR A 16 2.50 -0.31 10.15
C THR A 16 3.16 -1.51 10.84
N ALA A 17 3.77 -2.43 10.09
CA ALA A 17 4.34 -3.66 10.63
C ALA A 17 5.68 -3.50 11.38
N ALA A 18 6.31 -2.32 11.33
CA ALA A 18 7.69 -2.12 11.80
C ALA A 18 7.83 -1.49 13.19
N CYS A 19 6.78 -1.10 13.86
CA CYS A 19 6.85 -0.46 15.18
C CYS A 19 6.89 -1.42 16.37
N SER A 20 7.15 -2.72 16.20
CA SER A 20 7.50 -3.59 17.32
C SER A 20 9.02 -3.66 17.46
N SER A 21 9.55 -2.87 18.40
CA SER A 21 10.92 -2.94 18.88
C SER A 21 11.30 -4.37 19.27
N GLY A 22 12.37 -4.85 18.70
CA GLY A 22 13.26 -5.93 19.03
C GLY A 22 12.85 -6.96 20.09
N GLY A 23 12.74 -8.21 19.67
CA GLY A 23 12.67 -9.36 20.55
C GLY A 23 12.32 -10.61 19.76
N GLY A 24 13.14 -11.65 19.89
CA GLY A 24 13.02 -12.90 19.16
C GLY A 24 11.65 -13.54 19.22
N GLY A 25 11.25 -13.99 18.10
CA GLY A 25 10.31 -15.03 17.71
C GLY A 25 9.31 -15.58 18.73
N THR A 26 8.33 -14.79 19.13
CA THR A 26 7.07 -15.33 19.64
C THR A 26 5.95 -14.67 18.87
N THR A 27 5.06 -15.48 18.28
CA THR A 27 3.78 -14.99 17.74
C THR A 27 3.13 -14.09 18.76
N PRO A 28 2.66 -12.86 18.39
CA PRO A 28 1.81 -12.10 19.28
C PRO A 28 0.62 -12.99 19.69
N PRO A 29 0.20 -13.00 20.95
CA PRO A 29 -0.99 -13.72 21.33
C PRO A 29 -2.17 -13.14 20.51
N PRO A 30 -3.06 -13.98 19.98
CA PRO A 30 -4.33 -13.52 19.39
C PRO A 30 -5.02 -12.65 20.44
N ASN A 31 -5.71 -11.57 20.01
CA ASN A 31 -6.46 -10.72 20.91
C ASN A 31 -7.47 -11.59 21.71
N PRO A 32 -7.26 -11.84 23.01
CA PRO A 32 -7.99 -12.87 23.73
C PRO A 32 -9.48 -12.54 23.93
N GLY A 33 -9.89 -11.31 23.59
CA GLY A 33 -11.26 -10.81 23.74
C GLY A 33 -12.02 -10.59 22.44
N GLY A 34 -11.34 -10.73 21.27
CA GLY A 34 -11.90 -10.25 20.00
C GLY A 34 -11.91 -8.72 19.92
N PHE A 35 -12.31 -8.19 18.77
CA PHE A 35 -12.56 -6.77 18.59
C PHE A 35 -13.98 -6.38 19.00
N GLY A 36 -14.24 -5.09 19.16
CA GLY A 36 -15.54 -4.51 19.47
C GLY A 36 -15.56 -3.01 19.19
N LEU A 37 -16.65 -2.33 19.51
CA LEU A 37 -16.77 -0.88 19.30
C LEU A 37 -15.66 -0.09 19.98
N ASP A 38 -15.23 -0.49 21.17
CA ASP A 38 -14.18 0.13 21.97
C ASP A 38 -12.77 -0.03 21.36
N SER A 39 -12.61 -0.95 20.40
CA SER A 39 -11.35 -1.11 19.65
C SER A 39 -11.07 0.06 18.71
N LEU A 40 -12.09 0.83 18.34
CA LEU A 40 -11.96 2.03 17.54
C LEU A 40 -12.31 3.26 18.40
N ASN A 41 -11.30 3.81 19.07
CA ASN A 41 -11.45 4.93 19.99
C ASN A 41 -10.31 5.92 19.84
N GLY A 42 -10.62 7.18 19.49
CA GLY A 42 -9.67 8.26 19.24
C GLY A 42 -9.68 8.76 17.80
N GLN A 43 -8.65 9.47 17.42
CA GLN A 43 -8.51 10.07 16.10
C GLN A 43 -7.65 9.19 15.19
N TYR A 44 -8.09 9.04 13.93
CA TYR A 44 -7.44 8.18 12.93
C TYR A 44 -7.26 8.94 11.62
N ALA A 45 -6.06 8.90 11.05
CA ALA A 45 -5.83 9.38 9.69
C ALA A 45 -6.02 8.24 8.70
N PHE A 46 -6.76 8.50 7.61
CA PHE A 46 -7.03 7.53 6.55
C PHE A 46 -6.51 8.00 5.19
N VAL A 47 -6.30 7.08 4.29
CA VAL A 47 -6.04 7.29 2.88
C VAL A 47 -6.77 6.23 2.06
N THR A 48 -7.34 6.62 0.92
CA THR A 48 -7.89 5.71 -0.10
C THR A 48 -7.50 6.19 -1.49
N ASN A 49 -7.24 5.23 -2.37
CA ASN A 49 -7.07 5.47 -3.80
C ASN A 49 -7.98 4.53 -4.57
N GLY A 50 -8.64 5.03 -5.59
CA GLY A 50 -9.56 4.26 -6.40
C GLY A 50 -10.27 5.07 -7.46
N GLN A 51 -11.54 4.78 -7.67
CA GLN A 51 -12.37 5.38 -8.72
C GLN A 51 -13.71 5.87 -8.19
N SER A 52 -14.28 6.83 -8.88
CA SER A 52 -15.64 7.31 -8.66
C SER A 52 -16.39 7.51 -9.97
N PHE A 53 -17.71 7.54 -9.86
CA PHE A 53 -18.61 7.75 -10.97
C PHE A 53 -19.69 8.79 -10.61
N THR A 54 -19.73 9.87 -11.39
CA THR A 54 -20.80 10.87 -11.38
C THR A 54 -21.19 11.24 -12.82
N GLY A 55 -21.54 10.20 -13.63
CA GLY A 55 -21.80 10.34 -15.07
C GLY A 55 -20.61 9.94 -15.96
N SER A 56 -19.37 9.97 -15.43
CA SER A 56 -18.17 9.38 -16.06
C SER A 56 -17.28 8.83 -14.95
N VAL A 57 -16.47 7.81 -15.28
CA VAL A 57 -15.45 7.26 -14.37
C VAL A 57 -14.26 8.21 -14.33
N TYR A 58 -13.78 8.48 -13.12
CA TYR A 58 -12.57 9.26 -12.87
C TYR A 58 -11.80 8.68 -11.68
N SER A 59 -10.50 8.92 -11.65
CA SER A 59 -9.65 8.50 -10.54
C SER A 59 -9.92 9.35 -9.30
N LEU A 60 -9.84 8.74 -8.12
CA LEU A 60 -10.17 9.36 -6.86
C LEU A 60 -9.12 9.03 -5.81
N ALA A 61 -8.60 10.06 -5.15
CA ALA A 61 -7.78 9.91 -3.95
C ALA A 61 -8.40 10.72 -2.81
N ARG A 62 -8.46 10.12 -1.62
CA ARG A 62 -8.92 10.77 -0.38
C ARG A 62 -7.86 10.63 0.70
N VAL A 63 -7.60 11.70 1.40
CA VAL A 63 -6.81 11.68 2.65
C VAL A 63 -7.54 12.52 3.69
N GLY A 64 -7.66 12.00 4.90
CA GLY A 64 -8.39 12.70 5.94
C GLY A 64 -8.18 12.11 7.32
N THR A 65 -8.96 12.63 8.25
CA THR A 65 -9.00 12.13 9.62
C THR A 65 -10.43 12.11 10.14
N PHE A 66 -10.73 11.10 10.93
CA PHE A 66 -12.00 11.01 11.69
C PHE A 66 -11.72 10.69 13.16
N THR A 67 -12.67 11.05 14.02
CA THR A 67 -12.62 10.75 15.46
C THR A 67 -13.75 9.81 15.84
N ALA A 68 -13.40 8.61 16.36
CA ALA A 68 -14.33 7.61 16.89
C ALA A 68 -14.39 7.69 18.42
N ASP A 69 -15.59 7.52 19.00
CA ASP A 69 -15.84 7.67 20.44
C ASP A 69 -15.68 6.38 21.26
N GLY A 70 -15.42 5.24 20.62
CA GLY A 70 -15.39 3.93 21.29
C GLY A 70 -16.78 3.31 21.54
N ALA A 71 -17.86 3.96 21.10
CA ALA A 71 -19.23 3.57 21.35
C ALA A 71 -20.10 3.48 20.07
N GLY A 72 -19.49 3.52 18.89
CA GLY A 72 -20.16 3.37 17.59
C GLY A 72 -20.43 4.67 16.86
N HIS A 73 -19.94 5.83 17.34
CA HIS A 73 -20.15 7.10 16.68
C HIS A 73 -18.83 7.72 16.22
N ILE A 74 -18.88 8.36 15.05
CA ILE A 74 -17.88 9.31 14.58
C ILE A 74 -18.30 10.69 15.03
N THR A 75 -17.44 11.38 15.75
CA THR A 75 -17.75 12.67 16.36
C THR A 75 -17.29 13.86 15.54
N GLY A 76 -16.53 13.63 14.48
CA GLY A 76 -16.06 14.64 13.55
C GLY A 76 -14.75 14.28 12.86
N GLY A 77 -14.26 15.21 12.04
CA GLY A 77 -13.03 15.04 11.29
C GLY A 77 -12.93 16.04 10.13
N ILE A 78 -12.01 15.76 9.22
CA ILE A 78 -11.80 16.58 8.02
C ILE A 78 -11.17 15.70 6.92
N GLU A 79 -11.54 15.93 5.65
CA GLU A 79 -10.89 15.27 4.52
C GLU A 79 -10.50 16.25 3.41
N ASP A 80 -9.53 15.85 2.61
CA ASP A 80 -9.20 16.42 1.32
C ASP A 80 -9.37 15.35 0.25
N VAL A 81 -9.92 15.76 -0.89
CA VAL A 81 -10.23 14.87 -2.02
C VAL A 81 -9.59 15.41 -3.27
N ASN A 82 -8.94 14.56 -4.03
CA ASN A 82 -8.47 14.87 -5.37
C ASN A 82 -9.14 13.89 -6.36
N ALA A 83 -9.92 14.44 -7.27
CA ALA A 83 -10.69 13.71 -8.27
C ALA A 83 -10.14 14.05 -9.67
N ASP A 84 -9.19 13.23 -10.17
CA ASP A 84 -8.56 13.41 -11.50
C ASP A 84 -7.97 14.84 -11.67
N GLY A 85 -7.30 15.38 -10.62
CA GLY A 85 -6.72 16.73 -10.58
C GLY A 85 -7.67 17.83 -10.08
N LEU A 86 -8.94 17.52 -9.85
CA LEU A 86 -9.88 18.48 -9.23
C LEU A 86 -9.88 18.30 -7.71
N VAL A 87 -9.28 19.24 -7.02
CA VAL A 87 -9.08 19.17 -5.57
C VAL A 87 -10.21 19.87 -4.81
N THR A 88 -10.77 19.16 -3.83
CA THR A 88 -11.68 19.72 -2.83
C THR A 88 -11.00 19.65 -1.46
N ASN A 89 -10.68 20.80 -0.88
CA ASN A 89 -9.89 20.91 0.34
C ASN A 89 -10.75 21.09 1.58
N ALA A 90 -10.29 20.52 2.69
CA ALA A 90 -10.79 20.78 4.04
C ALA A 90 -12.31 20.57 4.19
N VAL A 91 -12.82 19.45 3.67
CA VAL A 91 -14.24 19.09 3.81
C VAL A 91 -14.49 18.60 5.23
N ASP A 92 -15.39 19.24 5.95
CA ASP A 92 -15.74 18.85 7.31
C ASP A 92 -16.48 17.50 7.33
N ILE A 93 -15.99 16.57 8.13
CA ILE A 93 -16.72 15.38 8.55
C ILE A 93 -17.53 15.78 9.79
N THR A 94 -18.83 15.93 9.63
CA THR A 94 -19.72 16.46 10.67
C THR A 94 -20.17 15.41 11.70
N GLY A 95 -19.87 14.14 11.45
CA GLY A 95 -20.21 13.01 12.30
C GLY A 95 -20.26 11.71 11.51
N GLY A 96 -20.93 10.71 12.06
CA GLY A 96 -21.12 9.40 11.41
C GLY A 96 -21.28 8.28 12.40
N THR A 97 -21.19 7.06 11.91
CA THR A 97 -21.32 5.83 12.71
C THR A 97 -20.30 4.80 12.28
N TYR A 98 -20.02 3.84 13.15
CA TYR A 98 -19.25 2.65 12.81
C TYR A 98 -19.74 1.43 13.58
N ASN A 99 -19.42 0.26 13.04
CA ASN A 99 -19.61 -1.01 13.71
C ASN A 99 -18.36 -1.87 13.56
N ILE A 100 -18.03 -2.65 14.60
CA ILE A 100 -16.91 -3.59 14.60
C ILE A 100 -17.40 -4.94 15.12
N ASN A 101 -17.21 -5.97 14.32
CA ASN A 101 -17.48 -7.35 14.68
C ASN A 101 -16.29 -7.93 15.49
N THR A 102 -16.52 -9.06 16.15
CA THR A 102 -15.48 -9.71 16.98
C THR A 102 -14.25 -10.20 16.19
N ASP A 103 -14.38 -10.36 14.88
CA ASP A 103 -13.30 -10.71 13.97
C ASP A 103 -12.52 -9.48 13.43
N GLY A 104 -12.90 -8.28 13.88
CA GLY A 104 -12.28 -7.00 13.48
C GLY A 104 -12.84 -6.40 12.19
N ARG A 105 -13.72 -7.10 11.47
CA ARG A 105 -14.43 -6.52 10.33
C ARG A 105 -15.52 -5.56 10.80
N GLY A 106 -15.86 -4.63 9.94
CA GLY A 106 -16.91 -3.67 10.20
C GLY A 106 -17.07 -2.66 9.10
N PHE A 107 -17.77 -1.60 9.41
CA PHE A 107 -17.92 -0.47 8.50
C PHE A 107 -17.78 0.86 9.26
N ILE A 108 -17.43 1.91 8.52
CA ILE A 108 -17.41 3.31 8.97
C ILE A 108 -18.22 4.11 7.96
N THR A 109 -19.23 4.85 8.44
CA THR A 109 -19.95 5.84 7.64
C THR A 109 -19.52 7.23 8.11
N LEU A 110 -18.97 8.04 7.22
CA LEU A 110 -18.60 9.43 7.48
C LEU A 110 -19.63 10.37 6.87
N GLN A 111 -20.15 11.29 7.65
CA GLN A 111 -21.14 12.29 7.21
C GLN A 111 -20.45 13.57 6.75
N LEU A 112 -20.67 13.97 5.50
CA LEU A 112 -20.11 15.14 4.84
C LEU A 112 -21.22 16.12 4.48
N GLY A 113 -21.75 16.83 5.48
CA GLY A 113 -22.93 17.66 5.31
C GLY A 113 -24.18 16.82 4.98
N GLN A 114 -24.67 16.91 3.74
CA GLN A 114 -25.84 16.11 3.29
C GLN A 114 -25.44 14.80 2.58
N ASN A 115 -24.15 14.62 2.30
CA ASN A 115 -23.61 13.42 1.67
C ASN A 115 -22.95 12.52 2.72
N SER A 116 -22.77 11.26 2.39
CA SER A 116 -22.00 10.32 3.21
C SER A 116 -21.10 9.47 2.33
N ILE A 117 -19.99 9.04 2.91
CA ILE A 117 -19.13 8.00 2.35
C ILE A 117 -19.12 6.81 3.30
N GLU A 118 -18.94 5.62 2.75
CA GLU A 118 -18.94 4.37 3.52
C GLU A 118 -17.67 3.58 3.23
N PHE A 119 -17.03 3.10 4.29
CA PHE A 119 -15.86 2.24 4.21
C PHE A 119 -16.16 0.88 4.83
N GLY A 120 -15.90 -0.20 4.09
CA GLY A 120 -15.72 -1.52 4.65
C GLY A 120 -14.32 -1.61 5.28
N ILE A 121 -14.21 -2.15 6.49
CA ILE A 121 -12.94 -2.17 7.22
C ILE A 121 -12.61 -3.53 7.81
N THR A 122 -11.31 -3.75 8.03
CA THR A 122 -10.81 -4.84 8.89
C THR A 122 -9.67 -4.33 9.76
N LEU A 123 -9.86 -4.35 11.08
CA LEU A 123 -8.82 -3.97 12.04
C LEU A 123 -7.65 -4.94 11.98
N THR A 124 -6.44 -4.42 11.96
CA THR A 124 -5.22 -5.20 12.19
C THR A 124 -4.75 -5.06 13.64
N SER A 125 -5.15 -3.98 14.29
CA SER A 125 -5.00 -3.73 15.73
C SER A 125 -5.96 -2.62 16.17
N THR A 126 -5.96 -2.24 17.44
CA THR A 126 -6.70 -1.05 17.92
C THR A 126 -6.13 0.28 17.40
N ASN A 127 -4.97 0.25 16.75
CA ASN A 127 -4.28 1.43 16.23
C ASN A 127 -4.32 1.55 14.72
N ASP A 128 -4.64 0.49 14.00
CA ASP A 128 -4.66 0.49 12.53
C ASP A 128 -5.64 -0.53 11.95
N GLY A 129 -6.05 -0.27 10.72
CA GLY A 129 -6.91 -1.15 9.95
C GLY A 129 -6.77 -0.91 8.45
N LEU A 130 -7.20 -1.90 7.69
CA LEU A 130 -7.35 -1.86 6.24
C LEU A 130 -8.77 -1.41 5.91
N LEU A 131 -8.95 -0.76 4.77
CA LEU A 131 -10.28 -0.33 4.34
C LEU A 131 -10.45 -0.38 2.82
N ILE A 132 -11.71 -0.45 2.39
CA ILE A 132 -12.14 -0.16 1.02
C ILE A 132 -13.25 0.88 1.04
N ASP A 133 -13.30 1.74 0.03
CA ASP A 133 -14.43 2.66 -0.19
C ASP A 133 -15.58 1.86 -0.80
N GLU A 134 -16.71 1.79 -0.11
CA GLU A 134 -17.92 1.08 -0.52
C GLU A 134 -19.09 2.04 -0.76
N THR A 135 -18.79 3.31 -1.01
CA THR A 135 -19.79 4.34 -1.18
C THR A 135 -20.69 4.05 -2.37
N ASN A 136 -21.96 3.78 -2.08
CA ASN A 136 -22.99 3.45 -3.07
C ASN A 136 -24.27 4.23 -2.77
N THR A 137 -24.26 5.52 -3.05
CA THR A 137 -25.41 6.41 -2.87
C THR A 137 -25.90 6.93 -4.21
N THR A 138 -27.10 7.53 -4.24
CA THR A 138 -27.60 8.19 -5.45
C THR A 138 -26.78 9.41 -5.87
N ALA A 139 -26.03 9.99 -4.96
CA ALA A 139 -25.19 11.16 -5.19
C ALA A 139 -23.75 10.81 -5.55
N GLN A 140 -23.27 9.66 -5.09
CA GLN A 140 -21.89 9.24 -5.26
C GLN A 140 -21.77 7.72 -5.27
N PHE A 141 -20.97 7.23 -6.22
CA PHE A 141 -20.60 5.84 -6.35
C PHE A 141 -19.08 5.77 -6.47
N SER A 142 -18.39 5.21 -5.47
CA SER A 142 -16.93 5.13 -5.45
C SER A 142 -16.43 3.83 -4.84
N THR A 143 -15.30 3.38 -5.33
CA THR A 143 -14.49 2.31 -4.73
C THR A 143 -13.05 2.78 -4.58
N GLY A 144 -12.27 2.09 -3.79
CA GLY A 144 -10.85 2.31 -3.60
C GLY A 144 -10.36 1.54 -2.39
N SER A 145 -9.09 1.27 -2.37
CA SER A 145 -8.44 0.57 -1.26
C SER A 145 -7.55 1.51 -0.46
N GLY A 146 -7.36 1.19 0.80
CA GLY A 146 -6.54 2.01 1.68
C GLY A 146 -6.37 1.48 3.09
N ASN A 147 -6.03 2.38 3.98
CA ASN A 147 -5.86 2.06 5.40
C ASN A 147 -6.09 3.29 6.28
N PHE A 148 -6.27 3.05 7.56
CA PHE A 148 -6.32 4.11 8.57
C PHE A 148 -5.40 3.76 9.75
N ILE A 149 -4.84 4.80 10.39
CA ILE A 149 -3.88 4.68 11.48
C ILE A 149 -4.24 5.71 12.55
N LYS A 150 -4.20 5.28 13.81
CA LYS A 150 -4.45 6.13 14.96
C LYS A 150 -3.45 7.26 15.04
N GLN A 151 -3.96 8.49 15.17
CA GLN A 151 -3.14 9.67 15.31
C GLN A 151 -2.71 9.92 16.76
N ASN A 152 -1.54 10.51 16.91
CA ASN A 152 -1.09 11.07 18.18
C ASN A 152 -1.23 12.60 18.14
N ALA A 153 -2.29 13.15 18.71
CA ALA A 153 -2.54 14.58 18.75
C ALA A 153 -1.41 15.40 19.41
N GLY A 154 -0.62 14.79 20.30
CA GLY A 154 0.57 15.40 20.87
C GLY A 154 1.69 15.72 19.86
N SER A 155 1.59 15.16 18.65
CA SER A 155 2.52 15.40 17.54
C SER A 155 2.04 16.46 16.53
N PHE A 156 0.88 17.09 16.74
CA PHE A 156 0.25 18.04 15.80
C PHE A 156 0.95 19.41 15.78
N ALA A 157 2.20 19.43 15.39
CA ALA A 157 2.95 20.64 15.15
C ALA A 157 3.82 20.47 13.91
N ALA A 158 3.79 21.43 13.00
CA ALA A 158 4.65 21.40 11.81
C ALA A 158 6.14 21.24 12.18
N SER A 159 6.58 21.89 13.27
CA SER A 159 7.92 21.75 13.82
C SER A 159 8.25 20.34 14.35
N GLY A 160 7.25 19.50 14.59
CA GLY A 160 7.41 18.10 14.99
C GLY A 160 7.86 17.17 13.84
N VAL A 161 7.67 17.60 12.58
CA VAL A 161 8.22 16.91 11.41
C VAL A 161 9.71 17.22 11.34
N THR A 162 10.53 16.37 11.97
CA THR A 162 11.97 16.60 12.17
C THR A 162 12.73 15.28 12.00
N GLY A 163 13.86 15.34 11.28
CA GLY A 163 14.69 14.20 10.93
C GLY A 163 14.56 13.78 9.48
N PRO A 164 15.16 12.66 9.10
CA PRO A 164 15.04 12.08 7.77
C PRO A 164 13.71 11.33 7.61
N TYR A 165 13.07 11.51 6.47
CA TYR A 165 11.86 10.79 6.07
C TYR A 165 12.04 10.19 4.69
N VAL A 166 11.58 8.96 4.51
CA VAL A 166 11.42 8.31 3.21
C VAL A 166 9.95 8.43 2.81
N PHE A 167 9.68 8.82 1.57
CA PHE A 167 8.32 9.00 1.07
C PHE A 167 8.06 8.18 -0.21
N ASP A 168 6.80 7.90 -0.42
CA ASP A 168 6.26 7.24 -1.60
C ASP A 168 4.90 7.87 -1.94
N PHE A 169 4.84 8.51 -3.10
CA PHE A 169 3.62 9.12 -3.63
C PHE A 169 3.35 8.55 -5.01
N ALA A 170 2.18 8.00 -5.20
CA ALA A 170 1.76 7.41 -6.46
C ALA A 170 0.42 7.96 -6.93
N GLY A 171 0.22 7.96 -8.24
CA GLY A 171 -1.02 8.42 -8.81
C GLY A 171 -0.92 8.81 -10.27
N LEU A 172 -1.42 10.00 -10.59
CA LEU A 172 -1.47 10.56 -11.93
C LEU A 172 -0.78 11.92 -11.97
N ASP A 173 -0.11 12.21 -13.09
CA ASP A 173 0.41 13.53 -13.41
C ASP A 173 -0.71 14.52 -13.82
N GLY A 174 -0.35 15.77 -14.12
CA GLY A 174 -1.28 16.79 -14.58
C GLY A 174 -1.91 16.53 -15.96
N THR A 175 -1.52 15.46 -16.64
CA THR A 175 -2.11 15.01 -17.92
C THR A 175 -2.93 13.73 -17.78
N SER A 176 -3.16 13.28 -16.54
CA SER A 176 -3.81 12.01 -16.19
C SER A 176 -3.02 10.78 -16.69
N ALA A 177 -1.69 10.91 -16.80
CA ALA A 177 -0.80 9.78 -17.02
C ALA A 177 -0.25 9.25 -15.70
N PRO A 178 0.14 7.96 -15.62
CA PRO A 178 0.69 7.38 -14.40
C PRO A 178 1.97 8.09 -13.94
N GLU A 179 2.05 8.38 -12.65
CA GLU A 179 3.23 8.96 -12.00
C GLU A 179 3.53 8.24 -10.69
N SER A 180 4.79 7.97 -10.44
CA SER A 180 5.33 7.43 -9.20
C SER A 180 6.51 8.29 -8.76
N PHE A 181 6.43 8.84 -7.55
CA PHE A 181 7.36 9.81 -7.01
C PHE A 181 7.84 9.36 -5.64
N ILE A 182 9.03 8.77 -5.57
CA ILE A 182 9.60 8.28 -4.32
C ILE A 182 10.87 9.06 -3.95
N GLY A 183 11.20 9.06 -2.66
CA GLY A 183 12.41 9.76 -2.25
C GLY A 183 12.65 9.82 -0.76
N ARG A 184 13.54 10.71 -0.40
CA ARG A 184 13.92 11.00 0.98
C ARG A 184 14.13 12.50 1.16
N PHE A 185 13.70 13.05 2.28
CA PHE A 185 14.04 14.41 2.69
C PHE A 185 14.48 14.46 4.15
N ASP A 186 15.33 15.42 4.47
CA ASP A 186 15.66 15.81 5.84
C ASP A 186 14.85 17.05 6.21
N SER A 187 14.24 17.03 7.39
CA SER A 187 13.51 18.18 7.94
C SER A 187 14.06 18.59 9.29
N ALA A 188 14.11 19.89 9.55
CA ALA A 188 14.49 20.45 10.83
C ALA A 188 13.44 21.48 11.25
N GLY A 189 12.68 21.17 12.31
CA GLY A 189 11.62 22.04 12.80
C GLY A 189 10.51 22.33 11.78
N GLY A 190 10.21 21.37 10.90
CA GLY A 190 9.21 21.52 9.84
C GLY A 190 9.74 22.19 8.55
N VAL A 191 11.03 22.48 8.46
CA VAL A 191 11.66 23.01 7.25
C VAL A 191 12.47 21.90 6.58
N ILE A 192 12.19 21.63 5.31
CA ILE A 192 12.99 20.68 4.51
C ILE A 192 14.33 21.34 4.21
N THR A 193 15.41 20.71 4.65
CA THR A 193 16.78 21.22 4.55
C THR A 193 17.58 20.59 3.40
N SER A 194 17.22 19.36 3.04
CA SER A 194 17.84 18.61 1.94
C SER A 194 16.98 17.39 1.61
N GLY A 195 17.26 16.77 0.47
CA GLY A 195 16.65 15.51 0.07
C GLY A 195 17.00 15.13 -1.36
N PHE A 196 16.51 13.97 -1.76
CA PHE A 196 16.68 13.47 -3.12
C PHE A 196 15.45 12.65 -3.50
N PHE A 197 15.04 12.74 -4.76
CA PHE A 197 13.89 12.00 -5.29
C PHE A 197 14.23 11.28 -6.59
N ASP A 198 13.48 10.26 -6.88
CA ASP A 198 13.35 9.58 -8.16
C ASP A 198 11.87 9.62 -8.55
N ASP A 199 11.63 10.11 -9.74
CA ASP A 199 10.31 10.32 -10.32
C ASP A 199 10.21 9.53 -11.62
N ASN A 200 9.16 8.76 -11.75
CA ASN A 200 8.80 8.05 -12.97
C ASN A 200 7.46 8.59 -13.47
N ASP A 201 7.53 9.62 -14.27
CA ASP A 201 6.38 10.27 -14.90
C ASP A 201 6.14 9.63 -16.27
N ASN A 202 5.11 8.80 -16.37
CA ASN A 202 4.70 8.11 -17.60
C ASN A 202 5.85 7.40 -18.34
N GLY A 203 6.80 6.84 -17.56
CA GLY A 203 8.00 6.17 -18.10
C GLY A 203 9.18 7.10 -18.39
N GLN A 204 9.08 8.37 -18.05
CA GLN A 204 10.20 9.32 -18.08
C GLN A 204 10.81 9.40 -16.68
N PHE A 205 12.08 9.00 -16.55
CA PHE A 205 12.78 9.02 -15.27
C PHE A 205 13.48 10.35 -15.05
N ILE A 206 13.16 10.97 -13.93
CA ILE A 206 13.80 12.20 -13.44
C ILE A 206 14.29 11.93 -12.03
N SER A 207 15.53 12.32 -11.74
CA SER A 207 16.07 12.28 -10.38
C SER A 207 16.61 13.66 -10.03
N GLY A 208 16.39 14.08 -8.78
CA GLY A 208 16.80 15.43 -8.41
C GLY A 208 16.94 15.65 -6.91
N ALA A 209 17.59 16.76 -6.56
CA ALA A 209 17.71 17.19 -5.19
C ALA A 209 16.44 17.91 -4.73
N ILE A 210 16.03 17.66 -3.48
CA ILE A 210 15.03 18.46 -2.78
C ILE A 210 15.77 19.47 -1.93
N THR A 211 15.65 20.75 -2.26
CA THR A 211 16.45 21.82 -1.64
C THR A 211 15.65 22.72 -0.71
N THR A 212 14.32 22.72 -0.84
CA THR A 212 13.43 23.62 -0.09
C THR A 212 12.07 22.96 0.15
N GLY A 213 11.39 23.40 1.21
CA GLY A 213 10.03 23.05 1.56
C GLY A 213 9.76 23.44 3.02
N SER A 214 8.51 23.68 3.35
CA SER A 214 8.13 23.98 4.73
C SER A 214 6.76 23.41 5.03
N PHE A 215 6.67 22.65 6.10
CA PHE A 215 5.42 22.20 6.68
C PHE A 215 4.79 23.38 7.43
N VAL A 216 3.63 23.82 7.03
CA VAL A 216 2.95 24.97 7.63
C VAL A 216 1.46 24.71 7.79
N ALA A 217 0.82 25.47 8.69
CA ALA A 217 -0.63 25.49 8.78
C ALA A 217 -1.22 25.99 7.46
N ASP A 218 -2.35 25.42 7.05
CA ASP A 218 -3.11 25.93 5.91
C ASP A 218 -3.72 27.30 6.25
N SER A 219 -3.42 28.30 5.46
CA SER A 219 -3.91 29.67 5.69
C SER A 219 -5.44 29.81 5.61
N LEU A 220 -6.10 28.90 4.87
CA LEU A 220 -7.56 28.85 4.74
C LEU A 220 -8.24 28.11 5.90
N SER A 221 -7.51 27.25 6.59
CA SER A 221 -7.99 26.47 7.75
C SER A 221 -6.89 26.30 8.80
N PRO A 222 -6.40 27.38 9.43
CA PRO A 222 -5.20 27.32 10.27
C PRO A 222 -5.38 26.48 11.55
N SER A 223 -6.59 26.36 12.08
CA SER A 223 -6.90 25.50 13.24
C SER A 223 -6.84 24.00 12.91
N SER A 224 -6.90 23.61 11.63
CA SER A 224 -6.87 22.21 11.23
C SER A 224 -5.54 21.53 11.59
N LEU A 225 -4.44 22.28 11.67
CA LEU A 225 -3.15 21.71 12.09
C LEU A 225 -3.20 21.24 13.56
N THR A 226 -3.72 22.05 14.47
CA THR A 226 -3.77 21.71 15.90
C THR A 226 -4.89 20.72 16.24
N SER A 227 -5.97 20.72 15.46
CA SER A 227 -7.14 19.85 15.69
C SER A 227 -7.00 18.49 15.01
N PHE A 228 -6.38 18.46 13.84
CA PHE A 228 -6.38 17.27 12.95
C PHE A 228 -5.00 16.90 12.42
N GLY A 229 -3.96 17.67 12.76
CA GLY A 229 -2.62 17.47 12.21
C GLY A 229 -2.50 17.86 10.72
N ARG A 230 -3.50 18.59 10.16
CA ARG A 230 -3.59 18.94 8.74
C ARG A 230 -2.88 20.26 8.46
N GLY A 231 -2.07 20.30 7.42
CA GLY A 231 -1.39 21.50 6.93
C GLY A 231 -1.02 21.37 5.47
N VAL A 232 -0.17 22.27 4.98
CA VAL A 232 0.29 22.29 3.59
C VAL A 232 1.81 22.33 3.50
N VAL A 233 2.36 21.72 2.42
CA VAL A 233 3.80 21.69 2.17
C VAL A 233 4.07 21.64 0.67
N GLN A 234 5.24 22.14 0.25
CA GLN A 234 5.78 21.91 -1.08
C GLN A 234 7.00 20.99 -0.99
N ILE A 235 7.05 19.94 -1.81
CA ILE A 235 8.16 19.01 -1.94
C ILE A 235 8.56 18.93 -3.41
N ALA A 236 9.82 19.26 -3.73
CA ALA A 236 10.34 19.25 -5.09
C ALA A 236 9.46 19.99 -6.13
N GLY A 237 8.81 21.08 -5.72
CA GLY A 237 7.91 21.86 -6.57
C GLY A 237 6.45 21.40 -6.60
N GLN A 238 6.14 20.21 -6.12
CA GLN A 238 4.78 19.69 -5.99
C GLN A 238 4.12 20.18 -4.69
N ASN A 239 2.85 20.60 -4.76
CA ASN A 239 2.10 21.07 -3.59
C ASN A 239 1.25 19.93 -3.01
N PHE A 240 1.30 19.80 -1.70
CA PHE A 240 0.55 18.79 -0.96
C PHE A 240 -0.19 19.40 0.23
N VAL A 241 -1.35 18.83 0.53
CA VAL A 241 -1.88 18.83 1.88
C VAL A 241 -1.28 17.62 2.60
N PHE A 242 -1.00 17.80 3.90
CA PHE A 242 -0.49 16.72 4.74
C PHE A 242 -1.33 16.53 6.00
N TYR A 243 -1.25 15.33 6.57
CA TYR A 243 -1.85 14.94 7.85
C TYR A 243 -0.79 14.25 8.71
N ILE A 244 -0.47 14.82 9.85
CA ILE A 244 0.46 14.22 10.82
C ILE A 244 -0.26 13.05 11.49
N VAL A 245 0.26 11.84 11.31
CA VAL A 245 -0.20 10.66 12.05
C VAL A 245 0.44 10.64 13.43
N ASN A 246 1.76 10.76 13.47
CA ASN A 246 2.57 10.85 14.68
C ASN A 246 3.96 11.44 14.33
N GLY A 247 4.89 11.45 15.28
CA GLY A 247 6.25 11.97 15.06
C GLY A 247 7.12 11.19 14.04
N THR A 248 6.60 10.07 13.51
CA THR A 248 7.35 9.22 12.56
C THR A 248 6.60 8.97 11.24
N ARG A 249 5.38 9.49 11.08
CA ARG A 249 4.58 9.31 9.87
C ARG A 249 3.70 10.51 9.56
N VAL A 250 3.69 10.88 8.30
CA VAL A 250 2.86 11.94 7.72
C VAL A 250 2.23 11.41 6.43
N ARG A 251 0.93 11.67 6.22
CA ARG A 251 0.20 11.35 4.99
C ARG A 251 0.08 12.56 4.09
N PHE A 252 -0.04 12.32 2.79
CA PHE A 252 -0.04 13.38 1.78
C PHE A 252 -1.08 13.13 0.68
N LEU A 253 -1.63 14.23 0.18
CA LEU A 253 -2.41 14.28 -1.04
C LEU A 253 -1.98 15.52 -1.83
N SER A 254 -1.69 15.36 -3.13
CA SER A 254 -1.32 16.49 -3.99
C SER A 254 -2.50 17.45 -4.18
N THR A 255 -2.19 18.72 -4.15
CA THR A 255 -3.14 19.80 -4.45
C THR A 255 -2.77 20.52 -5.75
N SER A 256 -1.86 19.96 -6.53
CA SER A 256 -1.50 20.35 -7.89
C SER A 256 -2.47 19.74 -8.92
N LEU A 257 -2.21 19.93 -10.21
CA LEU A 257 -3.02 19.39 -11.30
C LEU A 257 -2.98 17.84 -11.37
N GLY A 258 -1.93 17.21 -10.83
CA GLY A 258 -1.83 15.76 -10.71
C GLY A 258 -2.59 15.23 -9.47
N MET A 259 -2.69 13.91 -9.38
CA MET A 259 -3.31 13.21 -8.26
C MET A 259 -2.30 12.24 -7.64
N LEU A 260 -1.41 12.75 -6.79
CA LEU A 260 -0.47 11.94 -6.04
C LEU A 260 -0.91 11.82 -4.58
N SER A 261 -0.82 10.64 -4.02
CA SER A 261 -1.08 10.41 -2.60
C SER A 261 -0.12 9.38 -2.03
N GLY A 262 0.09 9.40 -0.72
CA GLY A 262 0.94 8.44 -0.04
C GLY A 262 1.41 8.89 1.32
N ASP A 263 2.47 8.27 1.82
CA ASP A 263 3.01 8.51 3.15
C ASP A 263 4.50 8.89 3.10
N ALA A 264 4.94 9.68 4.08
CA ALA A 264 6.34 9.76 4.46
C ALA A 264 6.53 9.16 5.84
N VAL A 265 7.58 8.35 5.99
CA VAL A 265 7.91 7.66 7.24
C VAL A 265 9.33 7.99 7.65
N ALA A 266 9.52 8.29 8.94
CA ALA A 266 10.83 8.61 9.48
C ALA A 266 11.82 7.47 9.21
N GLN A 267 12.98 7.84 8.72
CA GLN A 267 14.09 6.93 8.51
C GLN A 267 14.83 6.73 9.85
N ASP A 268 15.06 5.49 10.23
CA ASP A 268 15.78 5.19 11.45
C ASP A 268 17.29 5.03 11.23
N ASN A 269 18.03 4.85 12.31
CA ASN A 269 19.50 4.71 12.28
C ASN A 269 19.97 3.28 11.98
N THR A 270 19.06 2.35 11.68
CA THR A 270 19.40 0.96 11.35
C THR A 270 19.66 0.74 9.87
N ILE A 271 19.45 1.77 9.03
CA ILE A 271 19.72 1.66 7.59
C ILE A 271 21.18 1.24 7.34
N PRO A 272 21.43 0.37 6.35
CA PRO A 272 22.77 -0.04 6.00
C PRO A 272 23.62 1.17 5.56
N ALA A 273 24.77 1.37 6.18
CA ALA A 273 25.65 2.49 5.89
C ALA A 273 26.33 2.38 4.50
N ASN A 274 26.40 1.18 3.93
CA ASN A 274 26.96 0.90 2.62
C ASN A 274 26.47 -0.44 2.09
N THR A 275 26.75 -0.72 0.83
CA THR A 275 26.33 -1.95 0.15
C THR A 275 26.84 -3.23 0.86
N ALA A 276 28.04 -3.21 1.45
CA ALA A 276 28.59 -4.38 2.13
C ALA A 276 27.78 -4.76 3.41
N ALA A 277 27.03 -3.83 3.98
CA ALA A 277 26.13 -4.08 5.11
C ALA A 277 24.75 -4.66 4.73
N LEU A 278 24.42 -4.72 3.44
CA LEU A 278 23.20 -5.33 2.92
C LEU A 278 23.33 -6.87 2.92
N ASN A 279 22.81 -7.51 3.96
CA ASN A 279 22.84 -8.97 4.10
C ASN A 279 21.48 -9.48 4.58
N SER A 280 20.52 -9.61 3.64
CA SER A 280 19.16 -10.11 3.94
C SER A 280 18.47 -10.67 2.69
N GLY A 281 17.51 -11.56 2.90
CA GLY A 281 16.47 -11.81 1.92
C GLY A 281 15.44 -10.68 1.95
N PHE A 282 15.00 -10.20 0.80
CA PHE A 282 13.97 -9.19 0.65
C PHE A 282 12.81 -9.75 -0.14
N ALA A 283 11.60 -9.44 0.29
CA ALA A 283 10.40 -9.57 -0.53
C ALA A 283 9.92 -8.17 -0.94
N PHE A 284 9.30 -8.06 -2.12
CA PHE A 284 8.77 -6.80 -2.62
C PHE A 284 7.45 -7.00 -3.37
N LEU A 285 6.67 -5.94 -3.40
CA LEU A 285 5.47 -5.81 -4.23
C LEU A 285 5.49 -4.41 -4.84
N VAL A 286 5.38 -4.35 -6.17
CA VAL A 286 5.11 -3.11 -6.89
C VAL A 286 3.86 -3.25 -7.73
N ALA A 287 3.11 -2.17 -7.85
CA ALA A 287 1.92 -2.10 -8.68
C ALA A 287 1.83 -0.76 -9.40
N GLY A 288 1.11 -0.74 -10.50
CA GLY A 288 0.98 0.45 -11.33
C GLY A 288 0.51 0.11 -12.72
N SER A 289 1.16 0.64 -13.73
CA SER A 289 0.79 0.43 -15.13
C SER A 289 1.99 0.13 -16.03
N SER A 290 1.70 -0.54 -17.13
CA SER A 290 2.61 -0.79 -18.24
C SER A 290 2.03 -0.21 -19.53
N GLY A 291 2.76 -0.38 -20.64
CA GLY A 291 2.23 -0.11 -21.97
C GLY A 291 1.00 -0.96 -22.34
N SER A 292 0.81 -2.11 -21.67
CA SER A 292 -0.31 -3.04 -21.90
C SER A 292 -1.53 -2.72 -21.02
N GLY A 293 -1.35 -2.03 -19.90
CA GLY A 293 -2.42 -1.75 -18.92
C GLY A 293 -1.93 -1.79 -17.49
N GLY A 294 -2.78 -2.22 -16.56
CA GLY A 294 -2.40 -2.39 -15.16
C GLY A 294 -1.32 -3.46 -15.01
N LEU A 295 -0.44 -3.27 -14.03
CA LEU A 295 0.72 -4.11 -13.76
C LEU A 295 0.86 -4.38 -12.27
N THR A 296 1.16 -5.63 -11.91
CA THR A 296 1.65 -5.98 -10.57
C THR A 296 2.86 -6.89 -10.68
N ARG A 297 3.86 -6.68 -9.81
CA ARG A 297 5.00 -7.59 -9.65
C ARG A 297 5.20 -7.88 -8.18
N VAL A 298 5.25 -9.14 -7.84
CA VAL A 298 5.64 -9.58 -6.50
C VAL A 298 6.87 -10.47 -6.62
N GLY A 299 7.79 -10.37 -5.69
CA GLY A 299 9.00 -11.15 -5.81
C GLY A 299 9.87 -11.13 -4.58
N ARG A 300 11.02 -11.78 -4.73
CA ARG A 300 12.06 -11.80 -3.72
C ARG A 300 13.46 -11.86 -4.33
N PHE A 301 14.43 -11.45 -3.55
CA PHE A 301 15.85 -11.67 -3.80
C PHE A 301 16.63 -11.75 -2.48
N THR A 302 17.85 -12.27 -2.54
CA THR A 302 18.78 -12.25 -1.41
C THR A 302 19.96 -11.36 -1.76
N ALA A 303 20.22 -10.35 -0.92
CA ALA A 303 21.42 -9.52 -1.00
C ALA A 303 22.49 -10.07 -0.05
N SER A 304 23.74 -10.14 -0.52
CA SER A 304 24.93 -10.41 0.27
C SER A 304 26.03 -9.46 -0.20
N GLY A 305 26.11 -8.30 0.44
CA GLY A 305 26.83 -7.17 -0.09
C GLY A 305 26.26 -6.73 -1.43
N ALA A 306 27.11 -6.54 -2.43
CA ALA A 306 26.72 -6.16 -3.78
C ALA A 306 26.13 -7.32 -4.61
N THR A 307 26.26 -8.57 -4.13
CA THR A 307 25.79 -9.75 -4.84
C THR A 307 24.32 -9.98 -4.56
N VAL A 308 23.55 -10.26 -5.61
CA VAL A 308 22.14 -10.63 -5.53
C VAL A 308 21.97 -12.07 -6.02
N SER A 309 21.22 -12.86 -5.26
CA SER A 309 20.93 -14.26 -5.57
C SER A 309 19.47 -14.61 -5.24
N ASN A 310 19.04 -15.83 -5.53
CA ASN A 310 17.70 -16.35 -5.22
C ASN A 310 16.57 -15.42 -5.69
N VAL A 311 16.72 -14.88 -6.89
CA VAL A 311 15.74 -13.94 -7.48
C VAL A 311 14.55 -14.70 -8.04
N LEU A 312 13.37 -14.28 -7.63
CA LEU A 312 12.08 -14.72 -8.15
C LEU A 312 11.22 -13.47 -8.37
N VAL A 313 10.61 -13.35 -9.53
CA VAL A 313 9.65 -12.29 -9.85
C VAL A 313 8.47 -12.90 -10.56
N ASP A 314 7.33 -12.73 -9.98
CA ASP A 314 6.04 -13.06 -10.57
C ASP A 314 5.35 -11.77 -11.01
N THR A 315 4.98 -11.72 -12.26
CA THR A 315 4.36 -10.55 -12.90
C THR A 315 2.98 -10.90 -13.39
N ASN A 316 2.01 -10.05 -13.09
CA ASN A 316 0.74 -10.01 -13.80
C ASN A 316 0.66 -8.66 -14.55
N ASP A 317 0.68 -8.71 -15.87
CA ASP A 317 0.65 -7.55 -16.77
C ASP A 317 -0.62 -7.62 -17.62
N ALA A 318 -1.55 -6.73 -17.36
CA ALA A 318 -2.87 -6.69 -18.02
C ALA A 318 -3.61 -8.06 -17.98
N GLY A 319 -3.49 -8.81 -16.88
CA GLY A 319 -4.07 -10.14 -16.72
C GLY A 319 -3.26 -11.29 -17.34
N GLN A 320 -2.06 -11.01 -17.86
CA GLN A 320 -1.12 -12.03 -18.33
C GLN A 320 -0.10 -12.33 -17.23
N PHE A 321 -0.17 -13.53 -16.68
CA PHE A 321 0.74 -13.96 -15.64
C PHE A 321 2.02 -14.56 -16.23
N THR A 322 3.18 -14.09 -15.77
CA THR A 322 4.50 -14.63 -16.11
C THR A 322 5.36 -14.79 -14.87
N GLN A 323 6.22 -15.79 -14.89
CA GLN A 323 7.18 -16.05 -13.82
C GLN A 323 8.61 -15.92 -14.37
N THR A 324 9.42 -15.16 -13.67
CA THR A 324 10.86 -15.04 -13.94
C THR A 324 11.64 -15.67 -12.80
N THR A 325 12.44 -16.70 -13.10
CA THR A 325 13.28 -17.42 -12.14
C THR A 325 14.75 -17.32 -12.53
N GLY A 326 15.60 -17.30 -11.52
CA GLY A 326 17.05 -17.24 -11.72
C GLY A 326 17.48 -15.87 -12.27
N ALA A 327 18.54 -15.32 -11.75
CA ALA A 327 19.11 -14.08 -12.27
C ALA A 327 20.54 -14.28 -12.70
N THR A 328 20.84 -13.81 -13.90
CA THR A 328 22.22 -13.58 -14.34
C THR A 328 22.52 -12.08 -14.20
N ASN A 329 23.76 -11.75 -13.82
CA ASN A 329 24.20 -10.35 -13.67
C ASN A 329 23.33 -9.52 -12.68
N ALA A 330 22.91 -10.15 -11.58
CA ALA A 330 22.16 -9.46 -10.55
C ALA A 330 23.10 -8.74 -9.59
N SER A 331 22.78 -7.49 -9.30
CA SER A 331 23.57 -6.66 -8.40
C SER A 331 22.68 -5.69 -7.62
N VAL A 332 23.15 -5.28 -6.46
CA VAL A 332 22.57 -4.20 -5.67
C VAL A 332 23.64 -3.20 -5.31
N THR A 333 23.29 -1.91 -5.29
CA THR A 333 24.16 -0.83 -4.86
C THR A 333 23.41 0.08 -3.89
N LEU A 334 24.13 0.69 -2.95
CA LEU A 334 23.63 1.80 -2.15
C LEU A 334 24.35 3.08 -2.57
N ASP A 335 23.59 4.17 -2.63
CA ASP A 335 24.09 5.50 -2.92
C ASP A 335 24.72 6.11 -1.65
N ALA A 336 26.02 6.37 -1.67
CA ALA A 336 26.73 6.94 -0.53
C ALA A 336 26.33 8.40 -0.23
N ALA A 337 25.80 9.13 -1.22
CA ALA A 337 25.38 10.51 -1.06
C ALA A 337 23.95 10.63 -0.50
N ASN A 338 23.12 9.61 -0.73
CA ASN A 338 21.70 9.59 -0.34
C ASN A 338 21.43 8.39 0.54
N PRO A 339 21.55 8.51 1.88
CA PRO A 339 21.42 7.39 2.81
C PRO A 339 20.13 6.61 2.64
N GLY A 340 20.25 5.29 2.49
CA GLY A 340 19.12 4.38 2.26
C GLY A 340 18.66 4.26 0.82
N ARG A 341 19.05 5.17 -0.09
CA ARG A 341 18.81 5.03 -1.53
C ARG A 341 19.70 3.95 -2.11
N GLY A 342 19.14 3.11 -2.95
CA GLY A 342 19.90 2.09 -3.68
C GLY A 342 19.21 1.69 -4.97
N THR A 343 19.93 0.91 -5.77
CA THR A 343 19.39 0.27 -6.97
C THR A 343 19.61 -1.23 -6.92
N VAL A 344 18.64 -1.99 -7.37
CA VAL A 344 18.77 -3.42 -7.61
C VAL A 344 18.46 -3.73 -9.06
N THR A 345 19.34 -4.48 -9.71
CA THR A 345 19.19 -4.89 -11.11
C THR A 345 19.31 -6.41 -11.19
N PHE A 346 18.43 -7.04 -11.95
CA PHE A 346 18.53 -8.46 -12.24
C PHE A 346 17.89 -8.80 -13.58
N LYS A 347 18.58 -9.71 -14.29
CA LYS A 347 18.12 -10.24 -15.57
C LYS A 347 17.71 -11.70 -15.36
N GLY A 348 16.44 -11.96 -15.53
CA GLY A 348 15.94 -13.33 -15.47
C GLY A 348 16.21 -14.12 -16.74
N ASN A 349 16.15 -15.44 -16.64
CA ASN A 349 16.25 -16.32 -17.81
C ASN A 349 15.13 -16.00 -18.82
N GLY A 350 15.50 -15.76 -20.07
CA GLY A 350 14.57 -15.42 -21.14
C GLY A 350 14.25 -13.93 -21.29
N LEU A 351 14.67 -13.07 -20.37
CA LEU A 351 14.50 -11.63 -20.52
C LEU A 351 15.61 -11.00 -21.36
N THR A 352 15.24 -10.16 -22.30
CA THR A 352 16.20 -9.37 -23.10
C THR A 352 16.68 -8.15 -22.32
N THR A 353 15.81 -7.54 -21.52
CA THR A 353 16.08 -6.36 -20.68
C THR A 353 16.05 -6.74 -19.21
N PRO A 354 17.03 -6.30 -18.39
CA PRO A 354 17.00 -6.52 -16.96
C PRO A 354 15.89 -5.70 -16.30
N PHE A 355 15.29 -6.22 -15.24
CA PHE A 355 14.54 -5.40 -14.30
C PHE A 355 15.51 -4.52 -13.51
N THR A 356 15.18 -3.25 -13.39
CA THR A 356 15.92 -2.31 -12.57
C THR A 356 14.94 -1.55 -11.68
N PHE A 357 15.24 -1.55 -10.38
CA PHE A 357 14.46 -0.83 -9.39
C PHE A 357 15.36 0.11 -8.61
N VAL A 358 14.84 1.28 -8.29
CA VAL A 358 15.39 2.15 -7.25
C VAL A 358 14.59 1.94 -5.98
N PHE A 359 15.23 2.00 -4.83
CA PHE A 359 14.56 1.88 -3.53
C PHE A 359 15.13 2.88 -2.53
N TYR A 360 14.31 3.20 -1.52
CA TYR A 360 14.71 3.99 -0.36
C TYR A 360 14.34 3.24 0.91
N LEU A 361 15.34 2.90 1.70
CA LEU A 361 15.13 2.20 2.97
C LEU A 361 14.80 3.21 4.08
N SER A 362 13.73 2.97 4.80
CA SER A 362 13.39 3.69 6.04
C SER A 362 14.02 3.05 7.27
N SER A 363 14.39 1.77 7.16
CA SER A 363 15.11 0.99 8.17
C SER A 363 15.92 -0.12 7.50
N SER A 364 16.68 -0.89 8.27
CA SER A 364 17.35 -2.10 7.75
C SER A 364 16.36 -3.18 7.29
N ARG A 365 15.07 -3.02 7.57
CA ARG A 365 14.06 -4.04 7.34
C ARG A 365 13.01 -3.67 6.30
N GLN A 366 12.85 -2.40 5.95
CA GLN A 366 11.79 -1.97 5.04
C GLN A 366 12.12 -0.67 4.33
N GLY A 367 11.42 -0.44 3.24
CA GLY A 367 11.50 0.76 2.44
C GLY A 367 10.46 0.76 1.33
N VAL A 368 10.59 1.75 0.46
CA VAL A 368 9.83 1.87 -0.77
C VAL A 368 10.69 1.47 -1.96
N ILE A 369 10.06 1.05 -3.04
CA ILE A 369 10.73 0.58 -4.26
C ILE A 369 9.92 1.02 -5.48
N GLN A 370 10.62 1.44 -6.52
CA GLN A 370 10.04 1.90 -7.78
C GLN A 370 10.74 1.22 -8.95
N GLU A 371 9.99 0.79 -9.95
CA GLU A 371 10.56 0.26 -11.19
C GLU A 371 11.08 1.38 -12.08
N ILE A 372 12.34 1.27 -12.47
CA ILE A 372 13.03 2.19 -13.40
C ILE A 372 13.58 1.42 -14.60
N THR A 373 12.96 0.31 -14.96
CA THR A 373 13.36 -0.50 -16.12
C THR A 373 13.22 0.31 -17.39
N ALA A 374 14.35 0.53 -18.09
CA ALA A 374 14.35 1.29 -19.33
C ALA A 374 13.48 0.61 -20.39
N SER A 375 12.72 1.42 -21.13
CA SER A 375 11.99 0.93 -22.30
C SER A 375 12.94 0.34 -23.33
N ASN A 376 12.59 -0.79 -23.93
CA ASN A 376 13.36 -1.40 -25.01
C ASN A 376 12.47 -1.60 -26.22
N GLY A 377 12.89 -1.03 -27.36
CA GLY A 377 12.23 -1.28 -28.65
C GLY A 377 10.82 -0.71 -28.81
N GLY A 378 10.45 0.37 -28.09
CA GLY A 378 9.16 1.05 -28.24
C GLY A 378 8.05 0.55 -27.28
N VAL A 379 8.36 -0.32 -26.35
CA VAL A 379 7.49 -0.63 -25.20
C VAL A 379 7.71 0.47 -24.17
N ALA A 380 6.63 1.15 -23.75
CA ALA A 380 6.70 2.12 -22.67
C ALA A 380 7.23 1.45 -21.38
N ALA A 381 8.11 2.14 -20.68
CA ALA A 381 8.56 1.69 -19.37
C ALA A 381 7.35 1.54 -18.43
N ALA A 382 7.41 0.59 -17.51
CA ALA A 382 6.40 0.48 -16.46
C ALA A 382 6.52 1.66 -15.49
N VAL A 383 5.39 2.18 -15.05
CA VAL A 383 5.27 3.09 -13.92
C VAL A 383 4.68 2.28 -12.78
N ALA A 384 5.50 1.83 -11.87
CA ALA A 384 5.09 0.97 -10.77
C ALA A 384 5.99 1.20 -9.56
N ASP A 385 5.39 1.31 -8.42
CA ASP A 385 6.03 1.49 -7.13
C ASP A 385 5.39 0.61 -6.07
N GLY A 386 5.97 0.62 -4.89
CA GLY A 386 5.46 -0.13 -3.78
C GLY A 386 6.46 -0.34 -2.66
N THR A 387 6.46 -1.53 -2.10
CA THR A 387 7.19 -1.83 -0.87
C THR A 387 8.28 -2.86 -1.08
N ILE A 388 9.37 -2.69 -0.32
CA ILE A 388 10.42 -3.69 -0.14
C ILE A 388 10.61 -3.96 1.35
N ALA A 389 10.67 -5.23 1.74
CA ALA A 389 10.85 -5.59 3.14
C ALA A 389 11.77 -6.81 3.31
N ALA A 390 12.63 -6.74 4.34
CA ALA A 390 13.52 -7.84 4.68
C ALA A 390 12.72 -9.02 5.24
N GLN A 391 12.97 -10.21 4.72
CA GLN A 391 12.33 -11.44 5.16
C GLN A 391 12.86 -11.89 6.51
N THR A 392 11.96 -12.18 7.44
CA THR A 392 12.26 -12.66 8.81
C THR A 392 11.40 -13.87 9.16
N GLY A 393 11.90 -14.73 10.05
CA GLY A 393 11.14 -15.91 10.50
C GLY A 393 11.18 -17.11 9.57
N ASN A 394 12.11 -17.13 8.60
CA ASN A 394 12.38 -18.34 7.81
C ASN A 394 12.94 -19.48 8.67
N PRO A 395 12.61 -20.76 8.39
CA PRO A 395 11.67 -21.22 7.35
C PRO A 395 10.20 -20.98 7.74
N PHE A 396 9.37 -20.62 6.75
CA PHE A 396 7.92 -20.55 6.92
C PHE A 396 7.30 -21.94 6.95
N SER A 397 6.31 -22.16 7.81
CA SER A 397 5.74 -23.48 8.06
C SER A 397 4.29 -23.40 8.55
N THR A 398 3.64 -24.56 8.64
CA THR A 398 2.31 -24.70 9.24
C THR A 398 2.23 -24.27 10.70
N THR A 399 3.37 -24.23 11.39
CA THR A 399 3.42 -23.89 12.84
C THR A 399 3.57 -22.41 13.08
N ASN A 400 4.13 -21.65 12.14
CA ASN A 400 4.33 -20.20 12.31
C ASN A 400 3.37 -19.34 11.46
N ILE A 401 2.74 -19.92 10.41
CA ILE A 401 1.67 -19.27 9.65
C ILE A 401 0.33 -19.76 10.20
N THR A 402 -0.14 -19.12 11.25
CA THR A 402 -1.38 -19.47 11.94
C THR A 402 -1.95 -18.25 12.69
N GLY A 403 -3.26 -18.22 12.93
CA GLY A 403 -3.94 -17.13 13.63
C GLY A 403 -4.90 -16.37 12.73
N ASP A 404 -5.30 -15.21 13.19
CA ASP A 404 -6.25 -14.34 12.50
C ASP A 404 -5.49 -13.28 11.69
N TYR A 405 -5.91 -13.09 10.44
CA TYR A 405 -5.28 -12.17 9.49
C TYR A 405 -6.31 -11.27 8.86
N ALA A 406 -5.99 -10.01 8.73
CA ALA A 406 -6.66 -9.12 7.80
C ALA A 406 -6.18 -9.41 6.38
N LEU A 407 -7.10 -9.50 5.44
CA LEU A 407 -6.90 -9.73 4.02
C LEU A 407 -7.34 -8.49 3.25
N ASN A 408 -6.49 -7.96 2.39
CA ASN A 408 -6.84 -6.87 1.50
C ASN A 408 -6.19 -7.09 0.14
N TRP A 409 -6.94 -6.83 -0.91
CA TRP A 409 -6.39 -6.66 -2.25
C TRP A 409 -7.07 -5.52 -2.99
N SER A 410 -6.37 -5.00 -3.96
CA SER A 410 -6.89 -4.01 -4.90
C SER A 410 -6.38 -4.31 -6.31
N GLY A 411 -7.12 -3.88 -7.30
CA GLY A 411 -6.75 -4.06 -8.68
C GLY A 411 -7.89 -3.96 -9.67
N LEU A 412 -7.82 -4.78 -10.70
CA LEU A 412 -8.77 -4.78 -11.80
C LEU A 412 -9.43 -6.14 -11.98
N SER A 413 -10.74 -6.14 -12.12
CA SER A 413 -11.49 -7.22 -12.72
C SER A 413 -11.57 -6.99 -14.23
N LEU A 414 -11.19 -8.00 -15.01
CA LEU A 414 -11.13 -7.91 -16.48
C LEU A 414 -12.24 -8.78 -17.08
N GLN A 415 -13.50 -8.41 -16.85
CA GLN A 415 -14.65 -9.18 -17.30
C GLN A 415 -15.27 -8.55 -18.55
N ASN A 416 -15.61 -9.40 -19.54
CA ASN A 416 -16.31 -8.99 -20.77
C ASN A 416 -15.61 -7.85 -21.55
N GLY A 417 -14.26 -7.74 -21.43
CA GLY A 417 -13.50 -6.69 -22.10
C GLY A 417 -13.58 -5.32 -21.41
N ILE A 418 -14.20 -5.25 -20.24
CA ILE A 418 -14.25 -4.05 -19.40
C ILE A 418 -13.20 -4.22 -18.28
N GLN A 419 -12.38 -3.20 -18.10
CA GLN A 419 -11.49 -3.09 -16.93
C GLN A 419 -12.28 -2.37 -15.85
N ASP A 420 -12.54 -3.09 -14.77
CA ASP A 420 -13.34 -2.63 -13.65
C ASP A 420 -12.54 -2.73 -12.36
N GLU A 421 -12.51 -1.67 -11.56
CA GLU A 421 -11.78 -1.71 -10.30
C GLU A 421 -12.40 -2.73 -9.34
N GLU A 422 -11.54 -3.50 -8.70
CA GLU A 422 -11.92 -4.51 -7.74
C GLU A 422 -11.11 -4.35 -6.45
N ASP A 423 -11.80 -4.08 -5.35
CA ASP A 423 -11.23 -3.95 -4.03
C ASP A 423 -11.85 -4.95 -3.07
N LEU A 424 -11.05 -5.52 -2.17
CA LEU A 424 -11.50 -6.43 -1.14
C LEU A 424 -10.85 -6.10 0.20
N VAL A 425 -11.66 -6.11 1.25
CA VAL A 425 -11.20 -6.12 2.64
C VAL A 425 -11.90 -7.25 3.40
N GLY A 426 -11.15 -7.97 4.23
CA GLY A 426 -11.72 -9.09 4.96
C GLY A 426 -10.82 -9.62 6.06
N GLN A 427 -11.33 -10.64 6.73
CA GLN A 427 -10.62 -11.40 7.74
C GLN A 427 -10.54 -12.87 7.32
N ALA A 428 -9.39 -13.49 7.54
CA ALA A 428 -9.20 -14.91 7.33
C ALA A 428 -8.43 -15.52 8.50
N LYS A 429 -9.01 -16.51 9.17
CA LYS A 429 -8.33 -17.35 10.14
C LYS A 429 -7.53 -18.42 9.40
N VAL A 430 -6.24 -18.50 9.69
CA VAL A 430 -5.36 -19.54 9.17
C VAL A 430 -5.16 -20.62 10.22
N THR A 431 -5.53 -21.85 9.90
CA THR A 431 -5.35 -23.03 10.76
C THR A 431 -4.81 -24.17 9.91
N SER A 432 -3.62 -24.66 10.22
CA SER A 432 -2.95 -25.71 9.42
C SER A 432 -2.90 -25.35 7.92
N LEU A 433 -2.68 -24.07 7.61
CA LEU A 433 -2.68 -23.49 6.27
C LEU A 433 -4.04 -23.46 5.55
N ALA A 434 -5.13 -23.89 6.16
CA ALA A 434 -6.49 -23.65 5.67
C ALA A 434 -6.93 -22.24 6.05
N LEU A 435 -7.61 -21.56 5.12
CA LEU A 435 -8.21 -20.23 5.29
C LEU A 435 -9.71 -20.37 5.53
N ASN A 436 -10.25 -19.68 6.54
CA ASN A 436 -11.68 -19.54 6.77
C ASN A 436 -11.96 -18.14 7.30
N GLY A 437 -13.00 -17.48 6.79
CA GLY A 437 -13.33 -16.13 7.22
C GLY A 437 -14.45 -15.51 6.42
N SER A 438 -14.40 -14.19 6.32
CA SER A 438 -15.39 -13.40 5.58
C SER A 438 -14.76 -12.12 5.03
N ALA A 439 -15.28 -11.63 3.91
CA ALA A 439 -14.78 -10.43 3.26
C ALA A 439 -15.88 -9.65 2.55
N ASP A 440 -15.66 -8.35 2.44
CA ASP A 440 -16.43 -7.46 1.59
C ASP A 440 -15.61 -7.19 0.32
N ILE A 441 -16.27 -7.23 -0.84
CA ILE A 441 -15.65 -7.00 -2.14
C ILE A 441 -16.49 -5.99 -2.91
N PHE A 442 -15.82 -5.03 -3.53
CA PHE A 442 -16.42 -4.07 -4.43
C PHE A 442 -15.89 -4.29 -5.84
N GLN A 443 -16.79 -4.53 -6.79
CA GLN A 443 -16.50 -4.57 -8.23
C GLN A 443 -17.26 -3.43 -8.89
N PHE A 444 -16.55 -2.38 -9.25
CA PHE A 444 -17.06 -1.04 -9.49
C PHE A 444 -18.25 -0.97 -10.46
N GLN A 445 -18.13 -1.47 -11.66
CA GLN A 445 -19.21 -1.40 -12.65
C GLN A 445 -19.98 -2.73 -12.82
N ALA A 446 -19.36 -3.83 -12.39
CA ALA A 446 -19.91 -5.15 -12.65
C ALA A 446 -21.01 -5.54 -11.64
N ASN A 447 -20.74 -5.43 -10.35
CA ASN A 447 -21.60 -5.97 -9.30
C ASN A 447 -21.83 -5.02 -8.12
N GLY A 448 -21.10 -3.88 -8.05
CA GLY A 448 -21.13 -3.00 -6.88
C GLY A 448 -20.59 -3.69 -5.62
N PRO A 449 -20.90 -3.16 -4.43
CA PRO A 449 -20.45 -3.74 -3.16
C PRO A 449 -21.17 -5.06 -2.88
N GLN A 450 -20.41 -6.05 -2.43
CA GLN A 450 -20.90 -7.34 -2.00
C GLN A 450 -20.36 -7.63 -0.60
N PHE A 451 -21.22 -7.55 0.39
CA PHE A 451 -20.86 -7.70 1.80
C PHE A 451 -20.89 -9.17 2.25
N ASP A 452 -20.07 -9.51 3.25
CA ASP A 452 -20.09 -10.81 3.93
C ASP A 452 -19.94 -12.02 2.99
N ASN A 453 -19.05 -11.94 2.01
CA ASN A 453 -18.68 -13.13 1.24
C ASN A 453 -17.93 -14.10 2.15
N ALA A 454 -18.37 -15.35 2.21
CA ALA A 454 -17.61 -16.36 2.94
C ALA A 454 -16.26 -16.58 2.24
N VAL A 455 -15.18 -16.53 3.02
CA VAL A 455 -13.81 -16.80 2.58
C VAL A 455 -13.46 -18.21 3.01
N SER A 456 -12.99 -19.03 2.07
CA SER A 456 -12.33 -20.30 2.35
C SER A 456 -11.12 -20.46 1.43
N GLY A 457 -10.24 -21.41 1.75
CA GLY A 457 -9.09 -21.62 0.89
C GLY A 457 -7.92 -22.33 1.56
N SER A 458 -6.75 -22.20 0.98
CA SER A 458 -5.54 -22.84 1.50
C SER A 458 -4.28 -22.09 1.08
N ILE A 459 -3.24 -22.21 1.91
CA ILE A 459 -1.87 -21.78 1.60
C ILE A 459 -1.03 -23.03 1.40
N VAL A 460 -0.19 -23.04 0.37
CA VAL A 460 0.80 -24.09 0.16
C VAL A 460 2.18 -23.50 0.34
N ILE A 461 2.85 -23.89 1.41
CA ILE A 461 4.23 -23.48 1.68
C ILE A 461 5.15 -24.35 0.85
N LYS A 462 5.96 -23.72 0.02
CA LYS A 462 7.06 -24.37 -0.71
C LYS A 462 8.35 -24.07 0.03
N GLY A 463 9.11 -25.13 0.33
CA GLY A 463 10.23 -25.16 1.27
C GLY A 463 11.22 -23.99 1.20
N ASP A 464 12.11 -23.96 2.17
CA ASP A 464 13.06 -22.87 2.48
C ASP A 464 14.17 -22.63 1.44
N GLY A 465 14.13 -23.30 0.30
CA GLY A 465 15.06 -23.14 -0.79
C GLY A 465 16.36 -23.87 -0.69
N THR A 466 16.43 -24.85 0.13
CA THR A 466 17.54 -25.82 0.08
C THR A 466 17.40 -26.80 -1.11
N GLY A 467 16.24 -26.77 -1.78
CA GLY A 467 16.03 -27.51 -3.04
C GLY A 467 16.47 -26.71 -4.26
N ASN A 468 17.17 -27.35 -5.19
CA ASN A 468 17.64 -26.78 -6.46
C ASN A 468 16.53 -26.43 -7.47
N ASP A 469 15.27 -26.36 -7.07
CA ASP A 469 14.14 -26.13 -7.97
C ASP A 469 13.86 -24.64 -8.25
N GLY A 470 14.65 -23.71 -7.66
CA GLY A 470 14.53 -22.27 -7.87
C GLY A 470 13.22 -21.66 -7.32
N THR A 471 12.36 -22.45 -6.66
CA THR A 471 11.02 -22.02 -6.20
C THR A 471 10.94 -21.74 -4.70
N ALA A 472 12.06 -21.78 -4.01
CA ALA A 472 12.19 -21.51 -2.59
C ALA A 472 11.52 -20.21 -2.14
N ASN A 473 10.68 -20.32 -1.11
CA ASN A 473 9.88 -19.20 -0.57
C ASN A 473 8.90 -18.56 -1.57
N ARG A 474 8.61 -19.19 -2.69
CA ARG A 474 7.50 -18.87 -3.57
C ARG A 474 6.34 -19.78 -3.21
N ASN A 475 5.40 -19.22 -2.49
CA ASN A 475 4.25 -19.97 -1.97
C ASN A 475 3.02 -19.72 -2.84
N THR A 476 1.97 -20.52 -2.69
CA THR A 476 0.71 -20.29 -3.39
C THR A 476 -0.44 -20.21 -2.39
N MET A 477 -1.46 -19.43 -2.73
CA MET A 477 -2.68 -19.29 -1.94
C MET A 477 -3.88 -19.40 -2.87
N LEU A 478 -4.85 -20.21 -2.48
CA LEU A 478 -6.17 -20.24 -3.07
C LEU A 478 -7.12 -19.52 -2.12
N VAL A 479 -7.87 -18.56 -2.64
CA VAL A 479 -8.99 -17.92 -1.95
C VAL A 479 -10.26 -18.24 -2.72
N THR A 480 -11.24 -18.78 -2.05
CA THR A 480 -12.59 -19.02 -2.57
C THR A 480 -13.55 -18.07 -1.88
N LEU A 481 -14.16 -17.19 -2.65
CA LEU A 481 -15.23 -16.29 -2.21
C LEU A 481 -16.57 -16.94 -2.54
N THR A 482 -17.44 -17.07 -1.54
CA THR A 482 -18.77 -17.66 -1.74
C THR A 482 -19.85 -16.68 -1.28
N LYS A 483 -20.79 -16.37 -2.18
CA LYS A 483 -21.97 -15.54 -1.91
C LYS A 483 -23.20 -16.21 -2.53
N ASN A 484 -24.26 -16.37 -1.72
CA ASN A 484 -25.54 -16.95 -2.18
C ASN A 484 -25.41 -18.30 -2.92
N GLY A 485 -24.44 -19.13 -2.49
CA GLY A 485 -24.16 -20.44 -3.10
C GLY A 485 -23.30 -20.40 -4.37
N ALA A 486 -22.98 -19.24 -4.91
CA ALA A 486 -22.01 -19.07 -5.99
C ALA A 486 -20.60 -18.90 -5.43
N SER A 487 -19.63 -19.60 -6.00
CA SER A 487 -18.23 -19.56 -5.56
C SER A 487 -17.32 -19.10 -6.66
N THR A 488 -16.38 -18.22 -6.31
CA THR A 488 -15.30 -17.73 -7.20
C THR A 488 -13.95 -18.07 -6.59
N ASN A 489 -13.10 -18.75 -7.35
CA ASN A 489 -11.76 -19.11 -6.96
C ASN A 489 -10.75 -18.11 -7.50
N VAL A 490 -9.87 -17.62 -6.64
CA VAL A 490 -8.74 -16.76 -7.01
C VAL A 490 -7.45 -17.41 -6.53
N ASN A 491 -6.53 -17.65 -7.46
CA ASN A 491 -5.22 -18.21 -7.17
C ASN A 491 -4.20 -17.09 -7.09
N PHE A 492 -3.33 -17.18 -6.09
CA PHE A 492 -2.26 -16.20 -5.83
C PHE A 492 -0.91 -16.89 -5.72
N VAL A 493 0.14 -16.16 -6.10
CA VAL A 493 1.49 -16.40 -5.65
C VAL A 493 1.76 -15.50 -4.44
N VAL A 494 2.44 -16.03 -3.43
CA VAL A 494 2.59 -15.41 -2.12
C VAL A 494 4.04 -15.43 -1.68
N TYR A 495 4.53 -14.28 -1.21
CA TYR A 495 5.85 -14.12 -0.61
C TYR A 495 5.69 -13.61 0.82
N PHE A 496 6.04 -14.46 1.80
CA PHE A 496 6.05 -14.02 3.19
C PHE A 496 7.24 -13.11 3.46
N VAL A 497 6.96 -11.95 4.02
CA VAL A 497 7.94 -11.06 4.64
C VAL A 497 8.29 -11.58 6.03
N SER A 498 7.25 -11.95 6.78
CA SER A 498 7.34 -12.57 8.10
C SER A 498 6.11 -13.48 8.29
N PRO A 499 6.04 -14.28 9.36
CA PRO A 499 4.80 -14.98 9.69
C PRO A 499 3.58 -14.08 9.83
N GLN A 500 3.77 -12.78 10.11
CA GLN A 500 2.71 -11.81 10.31
C GLN A 500 2.33 -11.03 9.04
N LEU A 501 3.11 -11.16 7.96
CA LEU A 501 2.91 -10.36 6.75
C LEU A 501 3.29 -11.13 5.50
N ALA A 502 2.38 -11.20 4.56
CA ALA A 502 2.62 -11.72 3.23
C ALA A 502 2.19 -10.73 2.15
N LEU A 503 2.91 -10.73 1.03
CA LEU A 503 2.64 -10.00 -0.20
C LEU A 503 2.19 -10.98 -1.27
N PHE A 504 1.18 -10.62 -2.05
CA PHE A 504 0.70 -11.52 -3.09
C PHE A 504 0.19 -10.81 -4.34
N THR A 505 0.18 -11.51 -5.47
CA THR A 505 -0.56 -11.15 -6.68
C THR A 505 -1.28 -12.37 -7.25
N ASN A 506 -2.38 -12.16 -7.96
CA ASN A 506 -3.10 -13.25 -8.57
C ASN A 506 -2.36 -13.83 -9.79
N THR A 507 -2.56 -15.13 -10.01
CA THR A 507 -1.90 -15.91 -11.07
C THR A 507 -2.83 -16.25 -12.23
N SER A 508 -3.83 -15.40 -12.49
CA SER A 508 -4.76 -15.62 -13.60
C SER A 508 -4.02 -15.62 -14.94
N THR A 509 -4.30 -16.61 -15.76
CA THR A 509 -3.81 -16.71 -17.15
C THR A 509 -4.90 -16.44 -18.18
N SER A 510 -6.11 -16.13 -17.73
CA SER A 510 -7.31 -15.96 -18.55
C SER A 510 -7.74 -14.51 -18.75
N ASN A 511 -6.90 -13.54 -18.44
CA ASN A 511 -7.19 -12.09 -18.52
C ASN A 511 -8.44 -11.66 -17.73
N THR A 512 -8.80 -12.38 -16.65
CA THR A 512 -10.04 -12.11 -15.91
C THR A 512 -9.82 -11.25 -14.67
N ARG A 513 -8.58 -11.12 -14.20
CA ARG A 513 -8.28 -10.37 -12.98
C ARG A 513 -6.80 -9.96 -12.93
N LEU A 514 -6.57 -8.78 -12.40
CA LEU A 514 -5.26 -8.26 -12.05
C LEU A 514 -5.39 -7.61 -10.67
N VAL A 515 -5.06 -8.34 -9.62
CA VAL A 515 -5.12 -7.85 -8.24
C VAL A 515 -3.87 -8.23 -7.48
N ALA A 516 -3.48 -7.37 -6.56
CA ALA A 516 -2.41 -7.65 -5.62
C ALA A 516 -2.80 -7.20 -4.21
N GLY A 517 -2.15 -7.74 -3.21
CA GLY A 517 -2.58 -7.45 -1.85
C GLY A 517 -1.64 -7.95 -0.77
N ILE A 518 -2.18 -7.87 0.45
CA ILE A 518 -1.49 -8.29 1.67
C ILE A 518 -2.37 -9.20 2.52
N LEU A 519 -1.70 -10.08 3.23
CA LEU A 519 -2.25 -10.85 4.35
C LEU A 519 -1.45 -10.42 5.60
N LYS A 520 -2.10 -9.71 6.53
CA LYS A 520 -1.48 -9.10 7.72
C LYS A 520 -2.11 -9.65 8.99
N ALA A 521 -1.30 -10.22 9.89
CA ALA A 521 -1.80 -10.76 11.16
C ALA A 521 -2.48 -9.67 12.00
N GLN A 522 -3.60 -10.03 12.62
CA GLN A 522 -4.30 -9.21 13.59
C GLN A 522 -3.64 -9.34 14.98
N GLN A 523 -3.56 -8.22 15.72
CA GLN A 523 -2.88 -8.11 17.01
C GLN A 523 -3.80 -7.56 18.10
#